data_3b4d2556f0c9bd23ccdefe103e446533
#
_entry.id   3b4d2556f0c9bd23ccdefe103e446533
#
_cell.length_a   1.000
_cell.length_b   1.000
_cell.length_c   1.000
_cell.angle_alpha   90.00
_cell.angle_beta   90.00
_cell.angle_gamma   90.00
#
_symmetry.space_group_name_H-M   'P 1'
#
loop_
_entity.id
_entity.type
_entity.pdbx_description
1 polymer ?
#
loop_
_entity_poly.entity_id
_entity_poly.type
_entity_poly.pdbx_seq_one_letter_code
_entity_poly.pdbx_strand_id
1 'polypeptide(L)'
;EIKAAMKNQEHWLFSFLGNSGTLRSEDLKDGVENIRNLYYNRGYIQVQVNDPVIEERPYTEHSYMFPGGGQYDTYVTTNEVALRIHVQEGDQFTVGSVTLKGNVSIKTDELLSELQLTRGRVFSREVLRQDVARIMDRYDAIARPFASVVPIFNIDQEKRTVAISIEIQEGGEVRIGRIDITGNSKSRDKVIRREMRLDEGDLYSKKALK
;
A
#
# COMPACT_ATOMS: atom_id res chain seq x y z
N GLU A 1 9.97 13.03 -7.08
CA GLU A 1 9.02 12.06 -6.49
C GLU A 1 9.55 10.62 -6.51
N ILE A 2 10.16 10.11 -7.62
CA ILE A 2 10.72 8.74 -7.67
C ILE A 2 11.79 8.54 -6.59
N LYS A 3 12.71 9.49 -6.39
CA LYS A 3 13.72 9.43 -5.32
C LYS A 3 13.09 9.32 -3.91
N ALA A 4 11.95 9.95 -3.68
CA ALA A 4 11.24 9.87 -2.40
C ALA A 4 10.52 8.53 -2.17
N ALA A 5 10.24 7.76 -3.22
CA ALA A 5 9.62 6.45 -3.13
C ALA A 5 10.61 5.34 -2.71
N MET A 6 11.92 5.60 -2.83
CA MET A 6 12.96 4.65 -2.45
C MET A 6 13.34 4.78 -0.97
N LYS A 7 13.54 3.67 -0.27
CA LYS A 7 14.03 3.64 1.12
C LYS A 7 15.52 3.95 1.23
N ASN A 8 16.30 3.62 0.18
CA ASN A 8 17.72 3.93 0.13
C ASN A 8 17.91 5.40 -0.25
N GLN A 9 18.57 6.16 0.59
CA GLN A 9 18.82 7.59 0.40
C GLN A 9 20.27 7.84 -0.02
N GLU A 10 20.49 8.94 -0.76
CA GLU A 10 21.83 9.39 -1.11
C GLU A 10 22.63 9.75 0.15
N HIS A 11 23.93 9.51 0.12
CA HIS A 11 24.82 9.89 1.21
C HIS A 11 24.84 11.43 1.35
N TRP A 12 24.55 11.93 2.58
CA TRP A 12 24.57 13.35 2.90
C TRP A 12 25.39 13.62 4.16
N LEU A 13 25.75 14.90 4.38
CA LEU A 13 26.65 15.37 5.44
C LEU A 13 26.29 14.86 6.88
N PHE A 14 25.03 14.51 7.13
CA PHE A 14 24.53 13.99 8.41
C PHE A 14 24.23 12.49 8.41
N SER A 15 24.71 11.74 7.43
CA SER A 15 24.50 10.28 7.35
C SER A 15 25.08 9.49 8.54
N PHE A 16 25.98 10.10 9.31
CA PHE A 16 26.56 9.51 10.53
C PHE A 16 25.56 9.45 11.71
N LEU A 17 24.45 10.19 11.65
CA LEU A 17 23.38 10.18 12.66
C LEU A 17 22.26 9.16 12.35
N GLY A 18 22.32 8.49 11.20
CA GLY A 18 21.35 7.50 10.79
C GLY A 18 21.91 6.55 9.73
N ASN A 19 21.12 5.52 9.37
CA ASN A 19 21.48 4.52 8.34
C ASN A 19 21.34 5.03 6.90
N SER A 20 21.30 6.33 6.67
CA SER A 20 21.25 6.91 5.33
C SER A 20 22.59 6.68 4.61
N GLY A 21 22.54 6.31 3.35
CA GLY A 21 23.72 6.02 2.53
C GLY A 21 24.20 4.58 2.54
N THR A 22 23.56 3.67 3.30
CA THR A 22 23.84 2.23 3.20
C THR A 22 22.95 1.55 2.19
N LEU A 23 23.56 0.81 1.27
CA LEU A 23 22.84 0.02 0.25
C LEU A 23 22.41 -1.33 0.86
N ARG A 24 21.10 -1.58 0.98
CA ARG A 24 20.55 -2.85 1.39
C ARG A 24 19.75 -3.46 0.23
N SER A 25 19.99 -4.72 -0.08
CA SER A 25 19.30 -5.40 -1.19
C SER A 25 17.79 -5.50 -1.01
N GLU A 26 17.31 -5.64 0.23
CA GLU A 26 15.87 -5.66 0.56
C GLU A 26 15.23 -4.29 0.31
N ASP A 27 15.89 -3.21 0.74
CA ASP A 27 15.41 -1.84 0.53
C ASP A 27 15.37 -1.46 -0.97
N LEU A 28 16.26 -2.04 -1.80
CA LEU A 28 16.22 -1.87 -3.25
C LEU A 28 14.97 -2.50 -3.87
N LYS A 29 14.63 -3.72 -3.49
CA LYS A 29 13.43 -4.40 -3.99
C LYS A 29 12.16 -3.65 -3.59
N ASP A 30 12.07 -3.23 -2.33
CA ASP A 30 10.98 -2.40 -1.84
C ASP A 30 10.91 -1.05 -2.59
N GLY A 31 12.07 -0.46 -2.90
CA GLY A 31 12.18 0.76 -3.69
C GLY A 31 11.63 0.60 -5.11
N VAL A 32 11.96 -0.49 -5.79
CA VAL A 32 11.43 -0.81 -7.13
C VAL A 32 9.91 -1.00 -7.08
N GLU A 33 9.41 -1.71 -6.08
CA GLU A 33 7.95 -1.90 -5.92
C GLU A 33 7.23 -0.59 -5.60
N ASN A 34 7.84 0.28 -4.80
CA ASN A 34 7.30 1.62 -4.52
C ASN A 34 7.24 2.48 -5.80
N ILE A 35 8.26 2.42 -6.65
CA ILE A 35 8.25 3.09 -7.97
C ILE A 35 7.10 2.54 -8.81
N ARG A 36 6.96 1.22 -8.92
CA ARG A 36 5.89 0.57 -9.67
C ARG A 36 4.51 1.00 -9.17
N ASN A 37 4.30 1.03 -7.85
CA ASN A 37 3.05 1.49 -7.24
C ASN A 37 2.77 2.97 -7.52
N LEU A 38 3.80 3.82 -7.55
CA LEU A 38 3.67 5.23 -7.92
C LEU A 38 3.08 5.37 -9.33
N TYR A 39 3.58 4.60 -10.29
CA TYR A 39 3.07 4.59 -11.66
C TYR A 39 1.66 4.01 -11.77
N TYR A 40 1.36 2.90 -11.09
CA TYR A 40 0.01 2.34 -11.03
C TYR A 40 -1.01 3.32 -10.45
N ASN A 41 -0.62 4.15 -9.49
CA ASN A 41 -1.50 5.17 -8.91
C ASN A 41 -1.71 6.37 -9.85
N ARG A 42 -0.92 6.49 -10.90
CA ARG A 42 -1.04 7.49 -11.95
C ARG A 42 -1.62 6.96 -13.26
N GLY A 43 -2.13 5.74 -13.24
CA GLY A 43 -2.79 5.12 -14.39
C GLY A 43 -1.88 4.41 -15.38
N TYR A 44 -0.59 4.27 -15.10
CA TYR A 44 0.35 3.54 -15.96
C TYR A 44 0.34 2.05 -15.61
N ILE A 45 -0.73 1.35 -16.01
CA ILE A 45 -0.94 -0.06 -15.63
C ILE A 45 0.01 -1.05 -16.31
N GLN A 46 0.70 -0.62 -17.36
CA GLN A 46 1.64 -1.45 -18.13
C GLN A 46 3.10 -1.08 -17.85
N VAL A 47 3.35 -0.29 -16.80
CA VAL A 47 4.71 0.10 -16.44
C VAL A 47 5.61 -1.11 -16.19
N GLN A 48 6.78 -1.09 -16.78
CA GLN A 48 7.86 -2.04 -16.51
C GLN A 48 8.99 -1.32 -15.80
N VAL A 49 9.32 -1.77 -14.60
CA VAL A 49 10.45 -1.26 -13.83
C VAL A 49 11.43 -2.41 -13.68
N ASN A 50 12.60 -2.25 -14.30
CA ASN A 50 13.65 -3.26 -14.27
C ASN A 50 14.39 -3.22 -12.92
N ASP A 51 15.08 -4.32 -12.60
CA ASP A 51 15.96 -4.35 -11.43
C ASP A 51 17.06 -3.30 -11.55
N PRO A 52 17.45 -2.67 -10.44
CA PRO A 52 18.51 -1.67 -10.43
C PRO A 52 19.83 -2.25 -10.87
N VAL A 53 20.50 -1.58 -11.80
CA VAL A 53 21.91 -1.85 -12.13
C VAL A 53 22.77 -1.05 -11.17
N ILE A 54 23.68 -1.75 -10.47
CA ILE A 54 24.59 -1.17 -9.50
C ILE A 54 25.93 -0.93 -10.20
N GLU A 55 26.36 0.31 -10.28
CA GLU A 55 27.66 0.69 -10.83
C GLU A 55 28.51 1.28 -9.69
N GLU A 56 29.67 0.66 -9.42
CA GLU A 56 30.63 1.23 -8.48
C GLU A 56 31.53 2.23 -9.23
N ARG A 57 31.70 3.41 -8.65
CA ARG A 57 32.57 4.46 -9.16
C ARG A 57 33.52 4.92 -8.06
N PRO A 58 34.82 5.10 -8.39
CA PRO A 58 35.71 5.74 -7.44
C PRO A 58 35.29 7.20 -7.24
N TYR A 59 35.08 7.59 -6.01
CA TYR A 59 34.77 8.97 -5.62
C TYR A 59 35.92 9.49 -4.75
N THR A 60 36.46 10.64 -5.14
CA THR A 60 37.53 11.30 -4.37
C THR A 60 36.93 12.52 -3.70
N GLU A 61 36.85 12.48 -2.38
CA GLU A 61 36.40 13.62 -1.57
C GLU A 61 37.62 14.43 -1.11
N HIS A 62 37.55 15.73 -1.32
CA HIS A 62 38.50 16.68 -0.74
C HIS A 62 38.07 17.02 0.67
N SER A 63 38.80 16.55 1.65
CA SER A 63 38.57 16.95 3.04
C SER A 63 39.41 18.15 3.37
N TYR A 64 38.76 19.30 3.57
CA TYR A 64 39.41 20.47 4.13
C TYR A 64 39.34 20.39 5.66
N MET A 65 40.47 20.23 6.33
CA MET A 65 40.52 20.32 7.78
C MET A 65 40.78 21.76 8.24
N PHE A 66 40.13 22.19 9.28
CA PHE A 66 39.90 23.52 9.81
C PHE A 66 41.14 24.37 10.14
N PRO A 67 40.99 25.70 10.34
CA PRO A 67 42.07 26.69 10.42
C PRO A 67 42.79 26.61 11.75
N GLY A 68 44.00 26.14 11.68
CA GLY A 68 44.94 26.08 12.79
C GLY A 68 46.38 25.77 12.37
N GLY A 69 46.67 25.88 11.07
CA GLY A 69 48.01 25.79 10.54
C GLY A 69 48.46 24.35 10.26
N GLY A 70 48.27 23.94 9.05
CA GLY A 70 48.81 22.70 8.47
C GLY A 70 47.98 22.35 7.25
N GLN A 71 48.51 22.64 6.06
CA GLN A 71 47.93 22.26 4.78
C GLN A 71 48.15 20.77 4.59
N TYR A 72 47.19 19.95 5.00
CA TYR A 72 47.13 18.54 4.61
C TYR A 72 45.93 18.35 3.73
N ASP A 73 46.15 18.37 2.40
CA ASP A 73 45.20 17.86 1.45
C ASP A 73 45.08 16.35 1.64
N THR A 74 44.10 15.91 2.41
CA THR A 74 43.83 14.49 2.56
C THR A 74 42.79 14.07 1.51
N TYR A 75 43.24 13.33 0.52
CA TYR A 75 42.36 12.70 -0.45
C TYR A 75 41.86 11.39 0.15
N VAL A 76 40.56 11.31 0.42
CA VAL A 76 39.90 10.07 0.79
C VAL A 76 39.23 9.53 -0.44
N THR A 77 39.74 8.43 -0.98
CA THR A 77 39.07 7.72 -2.09
C THR A 77 38.11 6.72 -1.50
N THR A 78 36.82 6.97 -1.68
CA THR A 78 35.72 6.06 -1.33
C THR A 78 35.07 5.55 -2.59
N ASN A 79 34.40 4.39 -2.52
CA ASN A 79 33.59 3.91 -3.62
C ASN A 79 32.17 4.48 -3.50
N GLU A 80 31.76 5.22 -4.51
CA GLU A 80 30.38 5.64 -4.69
C GLU A 80 29.62 4.58 -5.45
N VAL A 81 28.38 4.33 -5.06
CA VAL A 81 27.47 3.41 -5.74
C VAL A 81 26.42 4.22 -6.50
N ALA A 82 26.45 4.11 -7.82
CA ALA A 82 25.41 4.68 -8.68
C ALA A 82 24.35 3.61 -8.99
N LEU A 83 23.08 3.93 -8.71
CA LEU A 83 21.94 3.09 -9.04
C LEU A 83 21.30 3.58 -10.33
N ARG A 84 21.22 2.69 -11.33
CA ARG A 84 20.50 2.98 -12.58
C ARG A 84 19.25 2.12 -12.65
N ILE A 85 18.07 2.74 -12.65
CA ILE A 85 16.78 2.08 -12.78
C ILE A 85 16.19 2.46 -14.14
N HIS A 86 15.92 1.45 -14.97
CA HIS A 86 15.27 1.65 -16.25
C HIS A 86 13.75 1.47 -16.08
N VAL A 87 12.98 2.48 -16.50
CA VAL A 87 11.53 2.47 -16.41
C VAL A 87 10.93 2.67 -17.81
N GLN A 88 10.03 1.77 -18.21
CA GLN A 88 9.18 1.91 -19.38
C GLN A 88 7.76 2.18 -18.88
N GLU A 89 7.29 3.41 -19.00
CA GLU A 89 6.01 3.86 -18.40
C GLU A 89 4.80 3.25 -19.09
N GLY A 90 4.83 3.15 -20.42
CA GLY A 90 3.68 2.78 -21.24
C GLY A 90 2.64 3.91 -21.32
N ASP A 91 1.40 3.56 -21.72
CA ASP A 91 0.30 4.50 -21.82
C ASP A 91 -0.41 4.72 -20.48
N GLN A 92 -0.96 5.92 -20.29
CA GLN A 92 -1.81 6.24 -19.15
C GLN A 92 -3.26 5.82 -19.44
N PHE A 93 -3.88 5.10 -18.51
CA PHE A 93 -5.23 4.58 -18.62
C PHE A 93 -6.21 5.31 -17.71
N THR A 94 -7.44 5.47 -18.21
CA THR A 94 -8.58 6.00 -17.45
C THR A 94 -9.61 4.90 -17.19
N VAL A 95 -10.48 5.12 -16.22
CA VAL A 95 -11.58 4.20 -15.91
C VAL A 95 -12.66 4.31 -16.97
N GLY A 96 -12.93 3.23 -17.70
CA GLY A 96 -14.00 3.15 -18.72
C GLY A 96 -15.37 2.92 -18.10
N SER A 97 -15.46 1.94 -17.20
CA SER A 97 -16.68 1.61 -16.44
C SER A 97 -16.36 0.89 -15.15
N VAL A 98 -17.24 1.03 -14.16
CA VAL A 98 -17.21 0.23 -12.93
C VAL A 98 -18.56 -0.48 -12.80
N THR A 99 -18.52 -1.79 -12.61
CA THR A 99 -19.73 -2.62 -12.43
C THR A 99 -19.58 -3.51 -11.21
N LEU A 100 -20.69 -3.75 -10.51
CA LEU A 100 -20.72 -4.65 -9.34
C LEU A 100 -21.56 -5.87 -9.69
N LYS A 101 -21.15 -7.04 -9.23
CA LYS A 101 -21.88 -8.30 -9.40
C LYS A 101 -21.88 -9.10 -8.10
N GLY A 102 -22.98 -9.82 -7.84
CA GLY A 102 -23.09 -10.71 -6.68
C GLY A 102 -23.51 -10.02 -5.38
N ASN A 103 -23.76 -8.72 -5.39
CA ASN A 103 -24.31 -7.96 -4.27
C ASN A 103 -25.84 -8.13 -4.22
N VAL A 104 -26.34 -8.92 -3.28
CA VAL A 104 -27.78 -9.19 -3.08
C VAL A 104 -28.29 -8.39 -1.88
N SER A 105 -27.53 -8.33 -0.79
CA SER A 105 -27.94 -7.69 0.48
C SER A 105 -27.85 -6.17 0.45
N ILE A 106 -26.99 -5.60 -0.40
CA ILE A 106 -26.82 -4.15 -0.52
C ILE A 106 -27.08 -3.75 -1.98
N LYS A 107 -27.85 -2.68 -2.17
CA LYS A 107 -28.19 -2.20 -3.51
C LYS A 107 -26.96 -1.72 -4.28
N THR A 108 -26.91 -2.03 -5.57
CA THR A 108 -25.79 -1.64 -6.46
C THR A 108 -25.55 -0.13 -6.47
N ASP A 109 -26.62 0.67 -6.56
CA ASP A 109 -26.52 2.13 -6.63
C ASP A 109 -25.94 2.71 -5.34
N GLU A 110 -26.28 2.12 -4.19
CA GLU A 110 -25.74 2.52 -2.88
C GLU A 110 -24.23 2.30 -2.84
N LEU A 111 -23.74 1.10 -3.21
CA LEU A 111 -22.33 0.81 -3.24
C LEU A 111 -21.57 1.66 -4.29
N LEU A 112 -22.12 1.83 -5.49
CA LEU A 112 -21.50 2.65 -6.53
C LEU A 112 -21.34 4.11 -6.12
N SER A 113 -22.28 4.67 -5.36
CA SER A 113 -22.22 6.06 -4.88
C SER A 113 -21.07 6.31 -3.89
N GLU A 114 -20.59 5.27 -3.22
CA GLU A 114 -19.49 5.35 -2.24
C GLU A 114 -18.11 5.19 -2.89
N LEU A 115 -18.05 4.74 -4.17
CA LEU A 115 -16.78 4.54 -4.85
C LEU A 115 -16.16 5.86 -5.30
N GLN A 116 -14.85 5.97 -5.11
CA GLN A 116 -14.08 7.11 -5.58
C GLN A 116 -13.61 6.91 -7.03
N LEU A 117 -13.41 5.64 -7.44
CA LEU A 117 -12.98 5.31 -8.78
C LEU A 117 -14.20 5.30 -9.73
N THR A 118 -14.40 6.41 -10.42
CA THR A 118 -15.54 6.61 -11.32
C THR A 118 -15.09 6.72 -12.77
N ARG A 119 -16.03 6.52 -13.70
CA ARG A 119 -15.77 6.62 -15.14
C ARG A 119 -15.09 7.94 -15.50
N GLY A 120 -14.06 7.86 -16.35
CA GLY A 120 -13.30 9.02 -16.85
C GLY A 120 -12.18 9.49 -15.94
N ARG A 121 -12.10 9.02 -14.69
CA ARG A 121 -10.95 9.30 -13.81
C ARG A 121 -9.73 8.49 -14.25
N VAL A 122 -8.55 9.03 -13.98
CA VAL A 122 -7.29 8.28 -14.13
C VAL A 122 -7.34 7.06 -13.20
N PHE A 123 -6.97 5.89 -13.72
CA PHE A 123 -6.90 4.68 -12.92
C PHE A 123 -5.88 4.85 -11.79
N SER A 124 -6.22 4.39 -10.61
CA SER A 124 -5.32 4.34 -9.45
C SER A 124 -5.54 3.06 -8.67
N ARG A 125 -4.46 2.28 -8.53
CA ARG A 125 -4.47 1.02 -7.77
C ARG A 125 -4.81 1.27 -6.29
N GLU A 126 -4.28 2.35 -5.71
CA GLU A 126 -4.54 2.70 -4.32
C GLU A 126 -6.00 3.10 -4.08
N VAL A 127 -6.58 3.91 -4.98
CA VAL A 127 -7.99 4.29 -4.89
C VAL A 127 -8.89 3.05 -5.01
N LEU A 128 -8.58 2.13 -5.93
CA LEU A 128 -9.32 0.88 -6.06
C LEU A 128 -9.24 0.03 -4.79
N ARG A 129 -8.06 -0.07 -4.19
CA ARG A 129 -7.86 -0.81 -2.92
C ARG A 129 -8.72 -0.22 -1.79
N GLN A 130 -8.81 1.11 -1.73
CA GLN A 130 -9.65 1.81 -0.77
C GLN A 130 -11.14 1.61 -1.05
N ASP A 131 -11.54 1.57 -2.31
CA ASP A 131 -12.93 1.29 -2.70
C ASP A 131 -13.32 -0.13 -2.33
N VAL A 132 -12.47 -1.12 -2.61
CA VAL A 132 -12.67 -2.51 -2.18
C VAL A 132 -12.79 -2.61 -0.66
N ALA A 133 -11.91 -1.95 0.08
CA ALA A 133 -11.95 -1.94 1.54
C ALA A 133 -13.28 -1.32 2.08
N ARG A 134 -13.78 -0.24 1.46
CA ARG A 134 -15.09 0.34 1.82
C ARG A 134 -16.24 -0.63 1.59
N ILE A 135 -16.26 -1.33 0.44
CA ILE A 135 -17.27 -2.35 0.19
C ILE A 135 -17.20 -3.44 1.27
N MET A 136 -16.00 -3.94 1.60
CA MET A 136 -15.84 -4.92 2.67
C MET A 136 -16.33 -4.41 4.03
N ASP A 137 -16.02 -3.15 4.40
CA ASP A 137 -16.50 -2.55 5.65
C ASP A 137 -18.04 -2.42 5.67
N ARG A 138 -18.69 -2.22 4.51
CA ARG A 138 -20.18 -2.25 4.41
C ARG A 138 -20.74 -3.63 4.70
N TYR A 139 -20.08 -4.70 4.20
CA TYR A 139 -20.50 -6.07 4.50
C TYR A 139 -20.21 -6.47 5.95
N ASP A 140 -19.08 -6.02 6.51
CA ASP A 140 -18.81 -6.16 7.96
C ASP A 140 -19.92 -5.53 8.82
N ALA A 141 -20.43 -4.37 8.39
CA ALA A 141 -21.49 -3.65 9.13
C ALA A 141 -22.85 -4.39 9.16
N ILE A 142 -23.08 -5.30 8.21
CA ILE A 142 -24.28 -6.16 8.16
C ILE A 142 -23.99 -7.60 8.59
N ALA A 143 -23.00 -7.79 9.46
CA ALA A 143 -22.60 -9.09 10.03
C ALA A 143 -22.13 -10.15 8.99
N ARG A 144 -21.50 -9.72 7.90
CA ARG A 144 -20.94 -10.59 6.85
C ARG A 144 -19.41 -10.41 6.72
N PRO A 145 -18.62 -10.73 7.76
CA PRO A 145 -17.17 -10.49 7.78
C PRO A 145 -16.37 -11.33 6.78
N PHE A 146 -16.98 -12.38 6.24
CA PHE A 146 -16.37 -13.27 5.25
C PHE A 146 -16.75 -12.91 3.80
N ALA A 147 -17.27 -11.72 3.59
CA ALA A 147 -17.51 -11.24 2.24
C ALA A 147 -16.18 -11.13 1.47
N SER A 148 -16.16 -11.70 0.27
CA SER A 148 -15.02 -11.61 -0.65
C SER A 148 -15.35 -10.62 -1.76
N VAL A 149 -14.46 -9.67 -2.01
CA VAL A 149 -14.63 -8.60 -3.01
C VAL A 149 -13.41 -8.62 -3.93
N VAL A 150 -13.62 -9.08 -5.18
CA VAL A 150 -12.54 -9.31 -6.14
C VAL A 150 -12.74 -8.42 -7.37
N PRO A 151 -11.83 -7.46 -7.63
CA PRO A 151 -11.88 -6.67 -8.86
C PRO A 151 -11.30 -7.46 -10.04
N ILE A 152 -12.01 -7.47 -11.15
CA ILE A 152 -11.61 -8.04 -12.43
C ILE A 152 -11.45 -6.90 -13.43
N PHE A 153 -10.35 -6.90 -14.18
CA PHE A 153 -10.01 -5.86 -15.13
C PHE A 153 -10.18 -6.32 -16.55
N ASN A 154 -10.78 -5.49 -17.39
CA ASN A 154 -10.74 -5.62 -18.83
C ASN A 154 -10.13 -4.34 -19.42
N ILE A 155 -8.98 -4.49 -20.08
CA ILE A 155 -8.18 -3.39 -20.60
C ILE A 155 -8.47 -3.21 -22.08
N ASP A 156 -8.94 -2.02 -22.46
CA ASP A 156 -9.08 -1.59 -23.86
C ASP A 156 -7.89 -0.68 -24.21
N GLN A 157 -6.95 -1.23 -24.97
CA GLN A 157 -5.72 -0.50 -25.35
C GLN A 157 -5.99 0.61 -26.36
N GLU A 158 -6.93 0.42 -27.29
CA GLU A 158 -7.22 1.44 -28.30
C GLU A 158 -7.81 2.70 -27.66
N LYS A 159 -8.73 2.52 -26.70
CA LYS A 159 -9.36 3.63 -25.97
C LYS A 159 -8.57 4.07 -24.75
N ARG A 160 -7.51 3.36 -24.39
CA ARG A 160 -6.74 3.55 -23.13
C ARG A 160 -7.65 3.59 -21.91
N THR A 161 -8.58 2.65 -21.83
CA THR A 161 -9.53 2.55 -20.72
C THR A 161 -9.50 1.20 -20.05
N VAL A 162 -9.80 1.19 -18.75
CA VAL A 162 -9.95 -0.02 -17.93
C VAL A 162 -11.40 -0.14 -17.50
N ALA A 163 -12.07 -1.20 -17.91
CA ALA A 163 -13.37 -1.58 -17.36
C ALA A 163 -13.14 -2.46 -16.12
N ILE A 164 -13.73 -2.09 -14.99
CA ILE A 164 -13.58 -2.76 -13.70
C ILE A 164 -14.89 -3.45 -13.36
N SER A 165 -14.87 -4.78 -13.22
CA SER A 165 -15.98 -5.57 -12.71
C SER A 165 -15.62 -6.09 -11.32
N ILE A 166 -16.30 -5.60 -10.29
CA ILE A 166 -16.08 -6.04 -8.91
C ILE A 166 -17.05 -7.17 -8.62
N GLU A 167 -16.54 -8.38 -8.44
CA GLU A 167 -17.31 -9.55 -8.06
C GLU A 167 -17.34 -9.70 -6.56
N ILE A 168 -18.55 -9.81 -6.01
CA ILE A 168 -18.81 -9.87 -4.57
C ILE A 168 -19.41 -11.22 -4.24
N GLN A 169 -18.80 -11.92 -3.31
CA GLN A 169 -19.35 -13.11 -2.67
C GLN A 169 -19.64 -12.76 -1.22
N GLU A 170 -20.91 -12.50 -0.90
CA GLU A 170 -21.29 -11.91 0.39
C GLU A 170 -21.00 -12.76 1.61
N GLY A 171 -20.89 -14.08 1.44
CA GLY A 171 -20.80 -15.02 2.56
C GLY A 171 -22.09 -15.08 3.40
N GLY A 172 -22.05 -15.84 4.46
CA GLY A 172 -23.15 -15.97 5.43
C GLY A 172 -23.14 -14.85 6.50
N GLU A 173 -24.31 -14.62 7.10
CA GLU A 173 -24.42 -13.84 8.33
C GLU A 173 -23.70 -14.57 9.47
N VAL A 174 -22.93 -13.85 10.27
CA VAL A 174 -22.12 -14.40 11.37
C VAL A 174 -22.63 -13.90 12.70
N ARG A 175 -22.72 -14.83 13.68
CA ARG A 175 -23.07 -14.53 15.07
C ARG A 175 -21.93 -14.92 15.98
N ILE A 176 -21.84 -14.26 17.13
CA ILE A 176 -20.92 -14.61 18.19
C ILE A 176 -21.35 -15.95 18.80
N GLY A 177 -20.59 -17.00 18.59
CA GLY A 177 -20.92 -18.33 19.12
C GLY A 177 -20.58 -18.47 20.60
N ARG A 178 -19.34 -18.13 20.97
CA ARG A 178 -18.83 -18.25 22.31
C ARG A 178 -17.75 -17.22 22.59
N ILE A 179 -17.72 -16.71 23.82
CA ILE A 179 -16.71 -15.78 24.31
C ILE A 179 -15.97 -16.43 25.47
N ASP A 180 -14.70 -16.78 25.24
CA ASP A 180 -13.81 -17.32 26.27
C ASP A 180 -12.88 -16.21 26.79
N ILE A 181 -12.89 -15.98 28.09
CA ILE A 181 -12.05 -15.02 28.78
C ILE A 181 -10.95 -15.78 29.53
N THR A 182 -9.70 -15.48 29.24
CA THR A 182 -8.55 -16.13 29.85
C THR A 182 -7.55 -15.12 30.41
N GLY A 183 -6.75 -15.52 31.42
CA GLY A 183 -5.73 -14.64 32.02
C GLY A 183 -6.26 -13.67 33.07
N ASN A 184 -7.54 -13.73 33.43
CA ASN A 184 -8.22 -12.84 34.38
C ASN A 184 -7.98 -13.24 35.85
N SER A 185 -6.73 -13.36 36.28
CA SER A 185 -6.37 -13.81 37.65
C SER A 185 -6.88 -12.92 38.79
N LYS A 186 -7.16 -11.64 38.51
CA LYS A 186 -7.62 -10.64 39.51
C LYS A 186 -9.10 -10.25 39.36
N SER A 187 -9.70 -10.45 38.19
CA SER A 187 -11.08 -10.04 37.92
C SER A 187 -11.96 -11.25 37.61
N ARG A 188 -13.21 -11.23 38.12
CA ARG A 188 -14.16 -12.29 37.79
C ARG A 188 -14.65 -12.10 36.34
N ASP A 189 -14.87 -13.22 35.65
CA ASP A 189 -15.40 -13.26 34.27
C ASP A 189 -16.63 -12.35 34.07
N LYS A 190 -17.60 -12.42 34.99
CA LYS A 190 -18.80 -11.58 34.97
C LYS A 190 -18.52 -10.07 34.92
N VAL A 191 -17.42 -9.61 35.53
CA VAL A 191 -17.08 -8.18 35.54
C VAL A 191 -16.56 -7.75 34.17
N ILE A 192 -15.76 -8.60 33.53
CA ILE A 192 -15.23 -8.33 32.20
C ILE A 192 -16.35 -8.38 31.16
N ARG A 193 -17.21 -9.41 31.20
CA ARG A 193 -18.36 -9.52 30.30
C ARG A 193 -19.28 -8.31 30.33
N ARG A 194 -19.50 -7.73 31.51
CA ARG A 194 -20.35 -6.51 31.63
C ARG A 194 -19.80 -5.31 30.90
N GLU A 195 -18.49 -5.23 30.70
CA GLU A 195 -17.84 -4.13 29.97
C GLU A 195 -17.76 -4.41 28.46
N MET A 196 -18.08 -5.62 28.00
CA MET A 196 -18.16 -5.99 26.60
C MET A 196 -19.44 -5.43 25.96
N ARG A 197 -19.34 -5.04 24.70
CA ARG A 197 -20.46 -4.51 23.90
C ARG A 197 -21.16 -5.58 23.06
N LEU A 198 -20.73 -6.85 23.17
CA LEU A 198 -21.25 -7.99 22.44
C LEU A 198 -21.46 -9.14 23.40
N ASP A 199 -22.59 -9.84 23.25
CA ASP A 199 -22.90 -11.07 23.96
C ASP A 199 -22.91 -12.28 23.02
N GLU A 200 -22.88 -13.47 23.59
CA GLU A 200 -23.03 -14.72 22.84
C GLU A 200 -24.43 -14.79 22.19
N GLY A 201 -24.47 -15.07 20.90
CA GLY A 201 -25.69 -15.03 20.07
C GLY A 201 -25.91 -13.73 19.31
N ASP A 202 -25.22 -12.65 19.67
CA ASP A 202 -25.30 -11.39 18.94
C ASP A 202 -24.75 -11.50 17.51
N LEU A 203 -25.26 -10.62 16.65
CA LEU A 203 -24.67 -10.46 15.31
C LEU A 203 -23.25 -9.92 15.41
N TYR A 204 -22.36 -10.46 14.60
CA TYR A 204 -21.00 -9.98 14.51
C TYR A 204 -20.98 -8.47 14.17
N SER A 205 -20.18 -7.71 14.89
CA SER A 205 -19.94 -6.30 14.62
C SER A 205 -18.49 -5.93 14.89
N LYS A 206 -17.74 -5.63 13.82
CA LYS A 206 -16.35 -5.14 13.91
C LYS A 206 -16.23 -3.87 14.76
N LYS A 207 -17.28 -3.02 14.73
CA LYS A 207 -17.31 -1.78 15.51
C LYS A 207 -17.49 -2.02 17.01
N ALA A 208 -18.21 -3.06 17.38
CA ALA A 208 -18.44 -3.41 18.78
C ALA A 208 -17.26 -4.19 19.39
N LEU A 209 -16.38 -4.78 18.54
CA LEU A 209 -15.14 -5.45 18.96
C LEU A 209 -13.97 -4.48 19.24
N LYS A 210 -14.07 -3.21 18.85
CA LYS A 210 -13.10 -2.13 19.13
C LYS A 210 -13.54 -1.30 20.31
#